data_754d7a5fdece681f0dc69f4b8446682b
#
_entry.id   754d7a5fdece681f0dc69f4b8446682b
#
_cell.length_a   1.000
_cell.length_b   1.000
_cell.length_c   1.000
_cell.angle_alpha   90.00
_cell.angle_beta   90.00
_cell.angle_gamma   90.00
#
_symmetry.space_group_name_H-M   'P 1'
#
loop_
_entity.id
_entity.type
_entity.pdbx_description
1 polymer ?
#
loop_
_entity_poly.entity_id
_entity_poly.type
_entity_poly.pdbx_seq_one_letter_code
_entity_poly.pdbx_strand_id
1 'polypeptide(L)'
;MEETNKKPKGFERFLRKVEILGNKIPDPMLMFIVLALAVVVISGICSALGVSAVNPATGEVVEVVNLFSIDGLMKMLTKAVTNFTGMSALGLTLTCMLGVGLCESSGLFNVALKGLATNSKGSDLKVIAVFVFVCVMADCTGGAGFVVMPPVGALLWAAMGRNPMAGMLAAYASVSGAFASNLLVTSMDVVNMSYTEAAAQLVDPNIVLTPAMNWIFSAVSVVFLTIFSVLITVRVVEPRMGKYTGSYEAEKEEPNPRDGKALKAALVSFLLYIA
;
A
#
# COMPACT_ATOMS: atom_id res chain seq x y z
N MET A 1 -2.37 -4.15 -38.16
CA MET A 1 -1.51 -3.46 -37.15
C MET A 1 -0.08 -3.70 -37.57
N GLU A 2 0.57 -2.70 -38.17
CA GLU A 2 1.99 -2.79 -38.53
C GLU A 2 2.82 -2.68 -37.26
N GLU A 3 3.46 -3.76 -36.87
CA GLU A 3 4.53 -3.75 -35.86
C GLU A 3 5.70 -2.92 -36.43
N THR A 4 5.80 -1.68 -36.00
CA THR A 4 6.99 -0.86 -36.27
C THR A 4 8.15 -1.47 -35.51
N ASN A 5 8.98 -2.23 -36.24
CA ASN A 5 10.23 -2.86 -35.82
C ASN A 5 11.32 -1.79 -35.52
N LYS A 6 11.05 -0.86 -34.59
CA LYS A 6 12.03 0.08 -34.07
C LYS A 6 12.75 -0.56 -32.87
N LYS A 7 14.06 -0.72 -32.98
CA LYS A 7 14.90 -1.17 -31.84
C LYS A 7 14.60 -0.29 -30.62
N PRO A 8 14.26 -0.87 -29.46
CA PRO A 8 13.89 -0.11 -28.28
C PRO A 8 15.03 0.82 -27.84
N LYS A 9 14.72 2.10 -27.62
CA LYS A 9 15.66 3.08 -27.08
C LYS A 9 16.10 2.70 -25.67
N GLY A 10 17.21 3.21 -25.17
CA GLY A 10 17.81 2.77 -23.89
C GLY A 10 16.83 2.71 -22.72
N PHE A 11 15.90 3.67 -22.61
CA PHE A 11 14.86 3.72 -21.59
C PHE A 11 13.80 2.61 -21.75
N GLU A 12 13.42 2.27 -22.96
CA GLU A 12 12.48 1.16 -23.23
C GLU A 12 13.11 -0.21 -22.90
N ARG A 13 14.43 -0.35 -23.13
CA ARG A 13 15.16 -1.57 -22.68
C ARG A 13 15.21 -1.67 -21.16
N PHE A 14 15.37 -0.55 -20.47
CA PHE A 14 15.33 -0.53 -19.01
C PHE A 14 13.95 -0.93 -18.50
N LEU A 15 12.87 -0.32 -19.02
CA LEU A 15 11.49 -0.68 -18.64
C LEU A 15 11.20 -2.16 -18.92
N ARG A 16 11.60 -2.68 -20.07
CA ARG A 16 11.43 -4.11 -20.40
C ARG A 16 12.19 -5.03 -19.44
N LYS A 17 13.39 -4.63 -18.99
CA LYS A 17 14.12 -5.40 -17.97
C LYS A 17 13.39 -5.40 -16.63
N VAL A 18 12.87 -4.23 -16.22
CA VAL A 18 12.09 -4.11 -14.99
C VAL A 18 10.82 -4.96 -15.07
N GLU A 19 10.11 -4.94 -16.20
CA GLU A 19 8.94 -5.78 -16.45
C GLU A 19 9.28 -7.28 -16.36
N ILE A 20 10.34 -7.72 -17.07
CA ILE A 20 10.77 -9.13 -17.04
C ILE A 20 11.18 -9.55 -15.62
N LEU A 21 11.84 -8.67 -14.88
CA LEU A 21 12.25 -8.95 -13.49
C LEU A 21 11.03 -8.99 -12.56
N GLY A 22 10.11 -8.02 -12.70
CA GLY A 22 8.88 -7.95 -11.93
C GLY A 22 7.99 -9.19 -12.12
N ASN A 23 7.84 -9.63 -13.39
CA ASN A 23 7.04 -10.82 -13.71
C ASN A 23 7.69 -12.15 -13.24
N LYS A 24 8.94 -12.13 -12.80
CA LYS A 24 9.61 -13.29 -12.20
C LYS A 24 9.45 -13.36 -10.68
N ILE A 25 8.98 -12.30 -10.05
CA ILE A 25 8.75 -12.30 -8.60
C ILE A 25 7.58 -13.26 -8.32
N PRO A 26 7.80 -14.27 -7.46
CA PRO A 26 6.75 -15.22 -7.11
C PRO A 26 5.66 -14.56 -6.25
N ASP A 27 4.55 -15.26 -6.09
CA ASP A 27 3.48 -14.86 -5.17
C ASP A 27 4.04 -14.53 -3.78
N PRO A 28 3.54 -13.47 -3.10
CA PRO A 28 4.00 -13.07 -1.78
C PRO A 28 4.01 -14.20 -0.75
N MET A 29 3.03 -15.09 -0.77
CA MET A 29 2.96 -16.24 0.13
C MET A 29 4.17 -17.16 -0.08
N LEU A 30 4.51 -17.48 -1.34
CA LEU A 30 5.68 -18.29 -1.68
C LEU A 30 6.99 -17.60 -1.28
N MET A 31 7.08 -16.28 -1.45
CA MET A 31 8.23 -15.50 -1.01
C MET A 31 8.46 -15.65 0.50
N PHE A 32 7.41 -15.52 1.32
CA PHE A 32 7.53 -15.67 2.78
C PHE A 32 7.90 -17.09 3.19
N ILE A 33 7.38 -18.12 2.52
CA ILE A 33 7.78 -19.51 2.75
C ILE A 33 9.28 -19.69 2.46
N VAL A 34 9.77 -19.18 1.32
CA VAL A 34 11.20 -19.28 0.95
C VAL A 34 12.07 -18.54 1.96
N LEU A 35 11.66 -17.34 2.39
CA LEU A 35 12.38 -16.57 3.41
C LEU A 35 12.41 -17.31 4.77
N ALA A 36 11.30 -17.90 5.18
CA ALA A 36 11.25 -18.68 6.43
C ALA A 36 12.20 -19.88 6.36
N LEU A 37 12.20 -20.63 5.25
CA LEU A 37 13.13 -21.74 5.04
C LEU A 37 14.59 -21.27 5.01
N ALA A 38 14.86 -20.13 4.37
CA ALA A 38 16.21 -19.54 4.35
C ALA A 38 16.69 -19.21 5.77
N VAL A 39 15.82 -18.63 6.61
CA VAL A 39 16.16 -18.33 8.02
C VAL A 39 16.50 -19.61 8.79
N VAL A 40 15.75 -20.68 8.60
CA VAL A 40 16.03 -22.00 9.23
C VAL A 40 17.41 -22.50 8.83
N VAL A 41 17.75 -22.46 7.52
CA VAL A 41 19.05 -22.92 7.02
C VAL A 41 20.19 -22.02 7.54
N ILE A 42 20.00 -20.69 7.46
CA ILE A 42 21.00 -19.73 7.93
C ILE A 42 21.24 -19.90 9.44
N SER A 43 20.20 -20.10 10.25
CA SER A 43 20.34 -20.34 11.68
C SER A 43 21.17 -21.59 11.99
N GLY A 44 21.01 -22.67 11.21
CA GLY A 44 21.83 -23.86 11.32
C GLY A 44 23.30 -23.61 11.02
N ILE A 45 23.58 -22.85 9.95
CA ILE A 45 24.96 -22.48 9.56
C ILE A 45 25.59 -21.57 10.64
N CYS A 46 24.89 -20.53 11.07
CA CYS A 46 25.39 -19.60 12.09
C CYS A 46 25.64 -20.28 13.43
N SER A 47 24.75 -21.20 13.83
CA SER A 47 24.94 -21.98 15.05
C SER A 47 26.14 -22.91 14.95
N ALA A 48 26.38 -23.56 13.80
CA ALA A 48 27.57 -24.40 13.57
C ALA A 48 28.86 -23.59 13.58
N LEU A 49 28.82 -22.31 13.21
CA LEU A 49 29.95 -21.38 13.27
C LEU A 49 30.14 -20.72 14.66
N GLY A 50 29.30 -21.02 15.64
CA GLY A 50 29.35 -20.42 16.97
C GLY A 50 29.07 -18.91 17.00
N VAL A 51 28.24 -18.43 16.07
CA VAL A 51 27.89 -17.01 16.01
C VAL A 51 27.08 -16.62 17.24
N SER A 52 27.52 -15.57 17.93
CA SER A 52 26.83 -14.97 19.08
C SER A 52 26.84 -13.45 18.97
N ALA A 53 25.92 -12.79 19.64
CA ALA A 53 25.82 -11.34 19.72
C ALA A 53 25.57 -10.90 21.17
N VAL A 54 26.06 -9.73 21.53
CA VAL A 54 25.75 -9.13 22.83
C VAL A 54 24.47 -8.33 22.73
N ASN A 55 23.48 -8.63 23.57
CA ASN A 55 22.28 -7.82 23.67
C ASN A 55 22.64 -6.43 24.21
N PRO A 56 22.41 -5.34 23.46
CA PRO A 56 22.84 -4.00 23.88
C PRO A 56 22.07 -3.49 25.10
N ALA A 57 20.88 -3.96 25.39
CA ALA A 57 20.09 -3.54 26.53
C ALA A 57 20.45 -4.27 27.83
N THR A 58 20.79 -5.56 27.77
CA THR A 58 21.06 -6.39 28.95
C THR A 58 22.57 -6.70 29.15
N GLY A 59 23.38 -6.52 28.12
CA GLY A 59 24.79 -6.91 28.11
C GLY A 59 25.02 -8.43 28.04
N GLU A 60 23.97 -9.23 27.92
CA GLU A 60 24.09 -10.70 27.87
C GLU A 60 24.48 -11.18 26.48
N VAL A 61 25.30 -12.24 26.44
CA VAL A 61 25.64 -12.90 25.16
C VAL A 61 24.53 -13.81 24.76
N VAL A 62 23.96 -13.57 23.59
CA VAL A 62 22.90 -14.39 22.98
C VAL A 62 23.50 -15.24 21.87
N GLU A 63 23.41 -16.55 22.00
CA GLU A 63 23.86 -17.51 20.99
C GLU A 63 22.73 -17.79 19.95
N VAL A 64 23.13 -18.08 18.73
CA VAL A 64 22.18 -18.43 17.67
C VAL A 64 21.57 -19.80 17.95
N VAL A 65 20.24 -19.84 18.00
CA VAL A 65 19.50 -21.11 18.13
C VAL A 65 19.50 -21.84 16.80
N ASN A 66 19.93 -23.10 16.78
CA ASN A 66 19.89 -23.95 15.60
C ASN A 66 18.45 -24.41 15.30
N LEU A 67 17.76 -23.70 14.40
CA LEU A 67 16.40 -24.07 13.97
C LEU A 67 16.40 -25.25 12.98
N PHE A 68 17.54 -25.60 12.39
CA PHE A 68 17.68 -26.73 11.47
C PHE A 68 17.85 -28.08 12.17
N SER A 69 17.90 -28.10 13.52
CA SER A 69 17.96 -29.30 14.34
C SER A 69 16.56 -29.84 14.68
N ILE A 70 16.49 -31.08 15.16
CA ILE A 70 15.24 -31.69 15.65
C ILE A 70 14.67 -30.86 16.81
N ASP A 71 15.52 -30.42 17.73
CA ASP A 71 15.14 -29.57 18.87
C ASP A 71 14.64 -28.20 18.39
N GLY A 72 15.25 -27.62 17.36
CA GLY A 72 14.81 -26.38 16.73
C GLY A 72 13.43 -26.55 16.08
N LEU A 73 13.20 -27.65 15.36
CA LEU A 73 11.91 -27.97 14.77
C LEU A 73 10.82 -28.13 15.83
N MET A 74 11.11 -28.90 16.88
CA MET A 74 10.19 -29.08 18.03
C MET A 74 9.88 -27.76 18.70
N LYS A 75 10.87 -26.89 18.88
CA LYS A 75 10.70 -25.56 19.43
C LYS A 75 9.80 -24.67 18.57
N MET A 76 9.96 -24.71 17.23
CA MET A 76 9.09 -23.98 16.30
C MET A 76 7.64 -24.46 16.41
N LEU A 77 7.40 -25.77 16.40
CA LEU A 77 6.05 -26.36 16.45
C LEU A 77 5.38 -26.10 17.81
N THR A 78 6.08 -26.33 18.91
CA THR A 78 5.50 -26.18 20.26
C THR A 78 5.26 -24.73 20.64
N LYS A 79 6.07 -23.80 20.11
CA LYS A 79 5.92 -22.36 20.37
C LYS A 79 5.18 -21.59 19.30
N ALA A 80 4.68 -22.25 18.25
CA ALA A 80 4.02 -21.60 17.13
C ALA A 80 2.87 -20.67 17.58
N VAL A 81 1.98 -21.18 18.43
CA VAL A 81 0.85 -20.39 18.94
C VAL A 81 1.34 -19.22 19.79
N THR A 82 2.25 -19.48 20.73
CA THR A 82 2.78 -18.45 21.64
C THR A 82 3.53 -17.36 20.87
N ASN A 83 4.32 -17.74 19.85
CA ASN A 83 5.04 -16.79 19.01
C ASN A 83 4.06 -15.94 18.18
N PHE A 84 3.00 -16.56 17.64
CA PHE A 84 1.99 -15.82 16.87
C PHE A 84 1.20 -14.86 17.77
N THR A 85 0.68 -15.33 18.91
CA THR A 85 -0.12 -14.49 19.82
C THR A 85 0.72 -13.46 20.57
N GLY A 86 2.01 -13.71 20.77
CA GLY A 86 2.96 -12.77 21.37
C GLY A 86 3.55 -11.73 20.43
N MET A 87 3.17 -11.74 19.14
CA MET A 87 3.62 -10.74 18.18
C MET A 87 3.05 -9.36 18.55
N SER A 88 3.91 -8.38 18.78
CA SER A 88 3.54 -7.04 19.27
C SER A 88 2.49 -6.33 18.41
N ALA A 89 2.54 -6.49 17.10
CA ALA A 89 1.62 -5.87 16.17
C ALA A 89 0.27 -6.59 16.04
N LEU A 90 0.11 -7.85 16.51
CA LEU A 90 -1.06 -8.67 16.21
C LEU A 90 -2.37 -8.07 16.74
N GLY A 91 -2.41 -7.71 18.03
CA GLY A 91 -3.61 -7.17 18.66
C GLY A 91 -4.05 -5.85 18.02
N LEU A 92 -3.12 -4.93 17.83
CA LEU A 92 -3.38 -3.63 17.21
C LEU A 92 -3.85 -3.79 15.75
N THR A 93 -3.18 -4.65 14.97
CA THR A 93 -3.55 -4.92 13.58
C THR A 93 -4.96 -5.48 13.46
N LEU A 94 -5.30 -6.50 14.26
CA LEU A 94 -6.63 -7.10 14.25
C LEU A 94 -7.72 -6.08 14.63
N THR A 95 -7.47 -5.25 15.64
CA THR A 95 -8.41 -4.21 16.05
C THR A 95 -8.63 -3.16 14.96
N CYS A 96 -7.55 -2.68 14.34
CA CYS A 96 -7.64 -1.75 13.21
C CYS A 96 -8.37 -2.38 12.01
N MET A 97 -8.07 -3.63 11.67
CA MET A 97 -8.70 -4.34 10.55
C MET A 97 -10.20 -4.57 10.76
N LEU A 98 -10.68 -4.72 11.98
CA LEU A 98 -12.12 -4.78 12.26
C LEU A 98 -12.80 -3.47 11.85
N GLY A 99 -12.23 -2.31 12.22
CA GLY A 99 -12.77 -1.00 11.84
C GLY A 99 -12.73 -0.77 10.33
N VAL A 100 -11.60 -1.03 9.70
CA VAL A 100 -11.42 -0.91 8.25
C VAL A 100 -12.37 -1.84 7.50
N GLY A 101 -12.49 -3.09 7.93
CA GLY A 101 -13.39 -4.08 7.31
C GLY A 101 -14.87 -3.68 7.39
N LEU A 102 -15.31 -3.05 8.48
CA LEU A 102 -16.67 -2.49 8.58
C LEU A 102 -16.89 -1.35 7.58
N CYS A 103 -15.92 -0.44 7.45
CA CYS A 103 -15.99 0.65 6.49
C CYS A 103 -15.99 0.13 5.04
N GLU A 104 -15.22 -0.91 4.74
CA GLU A 104 -15.15 -1.54 3.42
C GLU A 104 -16.46 -2.28 3.10
N SER A 105 -16.94 -3.13 4.01
CA SER A 105 -18.16 -3.92 3.82
C SER A 105 -19.43 -3.07 3.73
N SER A 106 -19.45 -1.91 4.40
CA SER A 106 -20.55 -0.93 4.30
C SER A 106 -20.54 -0.12 2.99
N GLY A 107 -19.48 -0.22 2.18
CA GLY A 107 -19.29 0.58 0.98
C GLY A 107 -18.89 2.04 1.23
N LEU A 108 -18.62 2.41 2.48
CA LEU A 108 -18.28 3.80 2.86
C LEU A 108 -17.07 4.32 2.05
N PHE A 109 -16.01 3.51 1.93
CA PHE A 109 -14.81 3.89 1.18
C PHE A 109 -15.10 4.09 -0.31
N ASN A 110 -15.92 3.21 -0.90
CA ASN A 110 -16.29 3.31 -2.31
C ASN A 110 -17.02 4.64 -2.59
N VAL A 111 -18.02 4.96 -1.77
CA VAL A 111 -18.80 6.21 -1.90
C VAL A 111 -17.92 7.43 -1.65
N ALA A 112 -17.09 7.40 -0.62
CA ALA A 112 -16.20 8.51 -0.27
C ALA A 112 -15.17 8.77 -1.38
N LEU A 113 -14.47 7.74 -1.86
CA LEU A 113 -13.43 7.85 -2.89
C LEU A 113 -14.04 8.31 -4.23
N LYS A 114 -15.14 7.68 -4.67
CA LYS A 114 -15.88 8.12 -5.88
C LYS A 114 -16.37 9.56 -5.75
N GLY A 115 -16.95 9.92 -4.62
CA GLY A 115 -17.46 11.27 -4.38
C GLY A 115 -16.37 12.34 -4.41
N LEU A 116 -15.20 12.07 -3.82
CA LEU A 116 -14.06 12.98 -3.85
C LEU A 116 -13.48 13.11 -5.27
N ALA A 117 -13.35 11.98 -5.99
CA ALA A 117 -12.76 11.96 -7.32
C ALA A 117 -13.64 12.64 -8.39
N THR A 118 -14.97 12.43 -8.35
CA THR A 118 -15.90 12.91 -9.39
C THR A 118 -16.43 14.31 -9.18
N ASN A 119 -16.40 14.84 -7.96
CA ASN A 119 -16.90 16.20 -7.65
C ASN A 119 -15.94 17.33 -8.02
N SER A 120 -14.79 17.03 -8.61
CA SER A 120 -13.81 18.02 -9.01
C SER A 120 -14.30 18.85 -10.21
N LYS A 121 -14.43 20.16 -10.03
CA LYS A 121 -14.80 21.12 -11.10
C LYS A 121 -13.59 21.97 -11.44
N GLY A 122 -13.33 22.19 -12.73
CA GLY A 122 -12.25 23.07 -13.17
C GLY A 122 -11.62 22.65 -14.49
N SER A 123 -10.39 23.13 -14.73
CA SER A 123 -9.63 22.68 -15.90
C SER A 123 -9.22 21.21 -15.76
N ASP A 124 -9.07 20.52 -16.87
CA ASP A 124 -8.66 19.09 -16.90
C ASP A 124 -7.48 18.79 -15.98
N LEU A 125 -6.46 19.65 -15.98
CA LEU A 125 -5.29 19.46 -15.13
C LEU A 125 -5.62 19.50 -13.63
N LYS A 126 -6.57 20.35 -13.21
CA LYS A 126 -7.03 20.37 -11.82
C LYS A 126 -7.78 19.11 -11.47
N VAL A 127 -8.65 18.65 -12.36
CA VAL A 127 -9.41 17.40 -12.18
C VAL A 127 -8.46 16.22 -12.04
N ILE A 128 -7.46 16.12 -12.92
CA ILE A 128 -6.42 15.09 -12.86
C ILE A 128 -5.64 15.19 -11.53
N ALA A 129 -5.23 16.40 -11.13
CA ALA A 129 -4.45 16.57 -9.90
C ALA A 129 -5.24 16.17 -8.64
N VAL A 130 -6.51 16.55 -8.56
CA VAL A 130 -7.39 16.14 -7.43
C VAL A 130 -7.62 14.63 -7.45
N PHE A 131 -7.88 14.06 -8.63
CA PHE A 131 -8.06 12.61 -8.77
C PHE A 131 -6.80 11.84 -8.32
N VAL A 132 -5.63 12.22 -8.81
CA VAL A 132 -4.35 11.61 -8.43
C VAL A 132 -4.08 11.78 -6.94
N PHE A 133 -4.37 12.96 -6.36
CA PHE A 133 -4.26 13.19 -4.91
C PHE A 133 -5.16 12.21 -4.13
N VAL A 134 -6.41 12.01 -4.55
CA VAL A 134 -7.32 11.04 -3.93
C VAL A 134 -6.79 9.61 -4.08
N CYS A 135 -6.18 9.26 -5.22
CA CYS A 135 -5.53 7.96 -5.41
C CYS A 135 -4.35 7.76 -4.46
N VAL A 136 -3.51 8.79 -4.29
CA VAL A 136 -2.37 8.76 -3.33
C VAL A 136 -2.89 8.56 -1.90
N MET A 137 -4.00 9.21 -1.53
CA MET A 137 -4.63 9.07 -0.21
C MET A 137 -5.41 7.78 -0.02
N ALA A 138 -5.67 7.02 -1.09
CA ALA A 138 -6.55 5.85 -1.04
C ALA A 138 -6.01 4.67 -0.22
N ASP A 139 -4.72 4.66 0.12
CA ASP A 139 -4.14 3.67 1.03
C ASP A 139 -4.79 3.69 2.43
N CYS A 140 -5.33 4.83 2.89
CA CYS A 140 -6.07 4.92 4.15
C CYS A 140 -7.31 4.03 4.20
N THR A 141 -7.76 3.50 3.07
CA THR A 141 -8.92 2.61 2.96
C THR A 141 -8.57 1.12 3.06
N GLY A 142 -7.34 0.77 3.45
CA GLY A 142 -6.93 -0.62 3.66
C GLY A 142 -6.88 -1.47 2.40
N GLY A 143 -6.71 -0.85 1.22
CA GLY A 143 -6.60 -1.55 -0.06
C GLY A 143 -7.81 -1.39 -0.99
N ALA A 144 -8.96 -0.87 -0.54
CA ALA A 144 -10.13 -0.62 -1.39
C ALA A 144 -9.79 0.31 -2.57
N GLY A 145 -8.81 1.20 -2.41
CA GLY A 145 -8.30 2.07 -3.48
C GLY A 145 -7.85 1.33 -4.74
N PHE A 146 -7.25 0.15 -4.61
CA PHE A 146 -6.80 -0.65 -5.76
C PHE A 146 -7.96 -1.17 -6.62
N VAL A 147 -9.12 -1.38 -6.03
CA VAL A 147 -10.31 -1.88 -6.72
C VAL A 147 -11.15 -0.73 -7.26
N VAL A 148 -11.32 0.32 -6.45
CA VAL A 148 -12.25 1.42 -6.75
C VAL A 148 -11.66 2.45 -7.71
N MET A 149 -10.41 2.86 -7.51
CA MET A 149 -9.83 3.99 -8.23
C MET A 149 -9.55 3.73 -9.71
N PRO A 150 -9.08 2.56 -10.17
CA PRO A 150 -8.82 2.33 -11.59
C PRO A 150 -10.07 2.46 -12.47
N PRO A 151 -11.23 1.85 -12.17
CA PRO A 151 -12.47 2.07 -12.94
C PRO A 151 -12.91 3.54 -12.93
N VAL A 152 -12.84 4.22 -11.76
CA VAL A 152 -13.18 5.65 -11.66
C VAL A 152 -12.24 6.50 -12.50
N GLY A 153 -10.95 6.17 -12.55
CA GLY A 153 -9.99 6.82 -13.42
C GLY A 153 -10.33 6.66 -14.90
N ALA A 154 -10.70 5.45 -15.32
CA ALA A 154 -11.15 5.20 -16.70
C ALA A 154 -12.37 6.06 -17.06
N LEU A 155 -13.38 6.09 -16.18
CA LEU A 155 -14.60 6.89 -16.35
C LEU A 155 -14.30 8.39 -16.44
N LEU A 156 -13.44 8.89 -15.56
CA LEU A 156 -13.09 10.31 -15.50
C LEU A 156 -12.35 10.77 -16.75
N TRP A 157 -11.39 9.97 -17.24
CA TRP A 157 -10.68 10.27 -18.49
C TRP A 157 -11.58 10.18 -19.71
N ALA A 158 -12.47 9.19 -19.77
CA ALA A 158 -13.48 9.10 -20.82
C ALA A 158 -14.40 10.33 -20.83
N ALA A 159 -14.87 10.79 -19.68
CA ALA A 159 -15.70 11.99 -19.55
C ALA A 159 -14.99 13.29 -19.99
N MET A 160 -13.66 13.34 -19.89
CA MET A 160 -12.83 14.43 -20.40
C MET A 160 -12.46 14.27 -21.87
N GLY A 161 -12.94 13.23 -22.57
CA GLY A 161 -12.58 12.92 -23.95
C GLY A 161 -11.13 12.44 -24.12
N ARG A 162 -10.52 11.94 -23.05
CA ARG A 162 -9.15 11.41 -23.00
C ARG A 162 -9.17 9.88 -23.05
N ASN A 163 -8.00 9.28 -23.18
CA ASN A 163 -7.91 7.81 -23.23
C ASN A 163 -8.20 7.18 -21.85
N PRO A 164 -9.28 6.39 -21.70
CA PRO A 164 -9.67 5.77 -20.43
C PRO A 164 -8.59 4.90 -19.81
N MET A 165 -7.78 4.22 -20.65
CA MET A 165 -6.68 3.39 -20.18
C MET A 165 -5.60 4.21 -19.47
N ALA A 166 -5.35 5.46 -19.92
CA ALA A 166 -4.42 6.34 -19.24
C ALA A 166 -4.91 6.70 -17.83
N GLY A 167 -6.22 6.91 -17.66
CA GLY A 167 -6.84 7.16 -16.36
C GLY A 167 -6.74 5.97 -15.41
N MET A 168 -7.01 4.76 -15.94
CA MET A 168 -6.86 3.51 -15.17
C MET A 168 -5.41 3.29 -14.70
N LEU A 169 -4.44 3.48 -15.60
CA LEU A 169 -3.02 3.35 -15.28
C LEU A 169 -2.56 4.41 -14.29
N ALA A 170 -3.02 5.66 -14.44
CA ALA A 170 -2.72 6.74 -13.51
C ALA A 170 -3.24 6.43 -12.10
N ALA A 171 -4.47 5.91 -11.99
CA ALA A 171 -5.05 5.51 -10.72
C ALA A 171 -4.24 4.38 -10.07
N TYR A 172 -4.03 3.29 -10.80
CA TYR A 172 -3.31 2.13 -10.28
C TYR A 172 -1.88 2.48 -9.87
N ALA A 173 -1.16 3.22 -10.70
CA ALA A 173 0.20 3.65 -10.41
C ALA A 173 0.27 4.61 -9.20
N SER A 174 -0.71 5.50 -9.05
CA SER A 174 -0.74 6.44 -7.93
C SER A 174 -1.06 5.74 -6.61
N VAL A 175 -2.03 4.81 -6.59
CA VAL A 175 -2.35 4.01 -5.40
C VAL A 175 -1.16 3.13 -5.02
N SER A 176 -0.53 2.45 -6.00
CA SER A 176 0.61 1.54 -5.74
C SER A 176 1.88 2.29 -5.34
N GLY A 177 2.18 3.39 -6.04
CA GLY A 177 3.41 4.16 -5.83
C GLY A 177 3.40 4.99 -4.55
N ALA A 178 2.22 5.28 -4.03
CA ALA A 178 2.03 6.04 -2.80
C ALA A 178 1.70 5.15 -1.59
N PHE A 179 1.92 3.85 -1.70
CA PHE A 179 1.66 2.91 -0.60
C PHE A 179 2.28 3.40 0.71
N ALA A 180 1.48 3.45 1.76
CA ALA A 180 1.83 3.98 3.09
C ALA A 180 2.14 5.49 3.16
N SER A 181 1.85 6.28 2.10
CA SER A 181 1.97 7.74 2.13
C SER A 181 0.60 8.38 2.35
N ASN A 182 0.35 8.91 3.54
CA ASN A 182 -0.95 9.45 3.93
C ASN A 182 -0.84 10.72 4.76
N LEU A 183 -1.89 11.56 4.71
CA LEU A 183 -2.08 12.67 5.65
C LEU A 183 -2.76 12.22 6.95
N LEU A 184 -3.33 11.01 6.95
CA LEU A 184 -3.98 10.40 8.10
C LEU A 184 -3.09 9.27 8.62
N VAL A 185 -3.14 9.03 9.92
CA VAL A 185 -2.52 7.84 10.52
C VAL A 185 -3.37 6.62 10.14
N THR A 186 -2.73 5.62 9.56
CA THR A 186 -3.38 4.41 9.04
C THR A 186 -3.07 3.19 9.89
N SER A 187 -3.72 2.06 9.60
CA SER A 187 -3.41 0.78 10.24
C SER A 187 -1.96 0.34 9.98
N MET A 188 -1.40 0.68 8.82
CA MET A 188 0.01 0.37 8.50
C MET A 188 0.99 1.16 9.36
N ASP A 189 0.68 2.40 9.73
CA ASP A 189 1.51 3.19 10.66
C ASP A 189 1.55 2.54 12.03
N VAL A 190 0.42 2.01 12.50
CA VAL A 190 0.32 1.28 13.78
C VAL A 190 1.16 0.00 13.76
N VAL A 191 1.11 -0.77 12.67
CA VAL A 191 1.92 -1.98 12.49
C VAL A 191 3.41 -1.63 12.47
N ASN A 192 3.80 -0.65 11.67
CA ASN A 192 5.19 -0.21 11.55
C ASN A 192 5.72 0.34 12.89
N MET A 193 4.90 1.11 13.63
CA MET A 193 5.25 1.57 14.97
C MET A 193 5.52 0.40 15.89
N SER A 194 4.65 -0.61 15.94
CA SER A 194 4.80 -1.75 16.84
C SER A 194 6.09 -2.54 16.60
N TYR A 195 6.47 -2.76 15.35
CA TYR A 195 7.74 -3.42 15.03
C TYR A 195 8.95 -2.54 15.32
N THR A 196 8.84 -1.25 15.03
CA THR A 196 9.93 -0.29 15.30
C THR A 196 10.16 -0.14 16.80
N GLU A 197 9.10 -0.06 17.60
CA GLU A 197 9.16 0.02 19.07
C GLU A 197 9.80 -1.24 19.65
N ALA A 198 9.37 -2.42 19.23
CA ALA A 198 9.95 -3.68 19.68
C ALA A 198 11.44 -3.78 19.35
N ALA A 199 11.86 -3.29 18.18
CA ALA A 199 13.28 -3.24 17.81
C ALA A 199 14.08 -2.18 18.61
N ALA A 200 13.49 -1.00 18.82
CA ALA A 200 14.14 0.08 19.57
C ALA A 200 14.30 -0.27 21.05
N GLN A 201 13.37 -1.01 21.63
CA GLN A 201 13.43 -1.50 23.01
C GLN A 201 14.57 -2.51 23.27
N LEU A 202 15.16 -3.08 22.20
CA LEU A 202 16.42 -3.84 22.35
C LEU A 202 17.61 -2.97 22.75
N VAL A 203 17.54 -1.66 22.48
CA VAL A 203 18.60 -0.69 22.81
C VAL A 203 18.22 0.15 24.04
N ASP A 204 16.99 0.66 24.06
CA ASP A 204 16.41 1.42 25.16
C ASP A 204 15.05 0.82 25.57
N PRO A 205 15.00 0.04 26.67
CA PRO A 205 13.77 -0.61 27.13
C PRO A 205 12.62 0.35 27.47
N ASN A 206 12.90 1.63 27.70
CA ASN A 206 11.90 2.62 28.11
C ASN A 206 11.32 3.41 26.92
N ILE A 207 11.80 3.16 25.70
CA ILE A 207 11.31 3.89 24.54
C ILE A 207 9.86 3.53 24.25
N VAL A 208 9.04 4.57 24.04
CA VAL A 208 7.64 4.45 23.64
C VAL A 208 7.45 5.26 22.35
N LEU A 209 6.97 4.62 21.31
CA LEU A 209 6.71 5.25 20.03
C LEU A 209 5.22 5.53 19.85
N THR A 210 4.90 6.43 18.95
CA THR A 210 3.53 6.75 18.58
C THR A 210 3.28 6.39 17.13
N PRO A 211 2.03 6.04 16.73
CA PRO A 211 1.70 5.77 15.32
C PRO A 211 1.99 6.95 14.39
N ALA A 212 2.11 8.16 14.93
CA ALA A 212 2.43 9.36 14.18
C ALA A 212 3.94 9.61 13.99
N MET A 213 4.82 8.68 14.38
CA MET A 213 6.28 8.87 14.31
C MET A 213 6.80 9.25 12.92
N ASN A 214 6.17 8.75 11.85
CA ASN A 214 6.52 9.04 10.46
C ASN A 214 5.58 10.03 9.77
N TRP A 215 4.65 10.64 10.49
CA TRP A 215 3.58 11.45 9.89
C TRP A 215 4.11 12.60 9.03
N ILE A 216 5.13 13.33 9.49
CA ILE A 216 5.71 14.44 8.72
C ILE A 216 6.28 13.94 7.39
N PHE A 217 7.02 12.83 7.41
CA PHE A 217 7.58 12.23 6.20
C PHE A 217 6.46 11.79 5.24
N SER A 218 5.43 11.12 5.74
CA SER A 218 4.28 10.67 4.96
C SER A 218 3.53 11.85 4.34
N ALA A 219 3.28 12.93 5.10
CA ALA A 219 2.60 14.13 4.62
C ALA A 219 3.37 14.83 3.49
N VAL A 220 4.68 14.98 3.64
CA VAL A 220 5.55 15.54 2.57
C VAL A 220 5.55 14.63 1.35
N SER A 221 5.61 13.32 1.56
CA SER A 221 5.58 12.32 0.47
C SER A 221 4.28 12.39 -0.34
N VAL A 222 3.13 12.61 0.29
CA VAL A 222 1.83 12.79 -0.41
C VAL A 222 1.90 13.91 -1.44
N VAL A 223 2.44 15.08 -1.04
CA VAL A 223 2.55 16.23 -1.94
C VAL A 223 3.50 15.91 -3.11
N PHE A 224 4.65 15.35 -2.78
CA PHE A 224 5.67 14.99 -3.76
C PHE A 224 5.15 13.95 -4.76
N LEU A 225 4.58 12.86 -4.28
CA LEU A 225 4.05 11.78 -5.10
C LEU A 225 2.87 12.23 -5.95
N THR A 226 1.99 13.09 -5.43
CA THR A 226 0.91 13.67 -6.22
C THR A 226 1.45 14.48 -7.41
N ILE A 227 2.42 15.37 -7.18
CA ILE A 227 3.02 16.18 -8.25
C ILE A 227 3.68 15.28 -9.28
N PHE A 228 4.50 14.32 -8.87
CA PHE A 228 5.17 13.40 -9.79
C PHE A 228 4.20 12.52 -10.57
N SER A 229 3.18 11.96 -9.92
CA SER A 229 2.18 11.13 -10.59
C SER A 229 1.39 11.93 -11.63
N VAL A 230 1.02 13.17 -11.34
CA VAL A 230 0.38 14.07 -12.31
C VAL A 230 1.31 14.36 -13.50
N LEU A 231 2.56 14.71 -13.23
CA LEU A 231 3.54 15.02 -14.29
C LEU A 231 3.79 13.79 -15.19
N ILE A 232 3.97 12.61 -14.60
CA ILE A 232 4.18 11.37 -15.36
C ILE A 232 2.93 11.03 -16.16
N THR A 233 1.75 11.13 -15.58
CA THR A 233 0.49 10.85 -16.27
C THR A 233 0.33 11.75 -17.49
N VAL A 234 0.44 13.07 -17.33
CA VAL A 234 0.16 14.05 -18.39
C VAL A 234 1.30 14.11 -19.42
N ARG A 235 2.57 13.99 -18.99
CA ARG A 235 3.73 14.17 -19.87
C ARG A 235 4.24 12.87 -20.50
N VAL A 236 4.01 11.72 -19.87
CA VAL A 236 4.58 10.44 -20.29
C VAL A 236 3.50 9.44 -20.70
N VAL A 237 2.51 9.19 -19.84
CA VAL A 237 1.52 8.14 -20.07
C VAL A 237 0.54 8.54 -21.18
N GLU A 238 -0.15 9.66 -21.02
CA GLU A 238 -1.15 10.11 -22.00
C GLU A 238 -0.61 10.27 -23.42
N PRO A 239 0.56 10.93 -23.66
CA PRO A 239 1.10 11.05 -25.01
C PRO A 239 1.45 9.70 -25.66
N ARG A 240 1.80 8.68 -24.86
CA ARG A 240 2.12 7.33 -25.36
C ARG A 240 0.88 6.51 -25.68
N MET A 241 -0.20 6.71 -24.93
CA MET A 241 -1.47 6.00 -25.16
C MET A 241 -2.23 6.55 -26.38
N GLY A 242 -1.96 7.78 -26.78
CA GLY A 242 -2.61 8.41 -27.94
C GLY A 242 -4.10 8.64 -27.73
N LYS A 243 -4.78 9.05 -28.83
CA LYS A 243 -6.23 9.25 -28.81
C LYS A 243 -6.95 7.92 -28.76
N TYR A 244 -7.94 7.85 -27.91
CA TYR A 244 -8.81 6.67 -27.80
C TYR A 244 -9.72 6.58 -29.04
N THR A 245 -9.69 5.45 -29.71
CA THR A 245 -10.52 5.15 -30.91
C THR A 245 -11.52 4.01 -30.66
N GLY A 246 -11.62 3.53 -29.44
CA GLY A 246 -12.51 2.44 -29.06
C GLY A 246 -13.93 2.92 -28.71
N SER A 247 -14.84 1.97 -28.57
CA SER A 247 -16.27 2.16 -28.25
C SER A 247 -16.56 2.06 -26.74
N TYR A 248 -15.60 2.36 -25.86
CA TYR A 248 -15.85 2.32 -24.42
C TYR A 248 -16.80 3.46 -24.05
N GLU A 249 -18.06 3.13 -23.91
CA GLU A 249 -19.05 3.98 -23.25
C GLU A 249 -18.98 3.65 -21.76
N ALA A 250 -18.58 4.65 -20.97
CA ALA A 250 -18.58 4.52 -19.53
C ALA A 250 -20.00 4.21 -19.06
N GLU A 251 -20.23 3.01 -18.50
CA GLU A 251 -21.47 2.77 -17.76
C GLU A 251 -21.55 3.84 -16.65
N LYS A 252 -22.47 4.77 -16.85
CA LYS A 252 -22.79 5.75 -15.81
C LYS A 252 -23.52 4.98 -14.71
N GLU A 253 -22.77 4.49 -13.71
CA GLU A 253 -23.42 4.10 -12.46
C GLU A 253 -24.24 5.32 -11.99
N GLU A 254 -25.55 5.20 -12.00
CA GLU A 254 -26.42 6.25 -11.47
C GLU A 254 -26.08 6.47 -9.98
N PRO A 255 -25.77 7.73 -9.58
CA PRO A 255 -25.47 8.01 -8.19
C PRO A 255 -26.69 7.62 -7.36
N ASN A 256 -26.50 6.73 -6.39
CA ASN A 256 -27.59 6.40 -5.47
C ASN A 256 -27.96 7.66 -4.66
N PRO A 257 -29.21 8.14 -4.70
CA PRO A 257 -29.62 9.36 -3.97
C PRO A 257 -29.37 9.29 -2.46
N ARG A 258 -29.15 8.09 -1.94
CA ARG A 258 -28.88 7.85 -0.51
C ARG A 258 -27.41 8.04 -0.14
N ASP A 259 -26.48 7.95 -1.11
CA ASP A 259 -25.03 8.01 -0.86
C ASP A 259 -24.60 9.32 -0.21
N GLY A 260 -25.12 10.44 -0.68
CA GLY A 260 -24.84 11.75 -0.09
C GLY A 260 -25.36 11.90 1.35
N LYS A 261 -26.50 11.26 1.67
CA LYS A 261 -27.05 11.26 3.03
C LYS A 261 -26.24 10.33 3.94
N ALA A 262 -25.87 9.16 3.45
CA ALA A 262 -25.06 8.19 4.17
C ALA A 262 -23.66 8.77 4.51
N LEU A 263 -23.01 9.44 3.54
CA LEU A 263 -21.72 10.09 3.75
C LEU A 263 -21.81 11.23 4.80
N LYS A 264 -22.87 12.05 4.76
CA LYS A 264 -23.12 13.07 5.78
C LYS A 264 -23.35 12.46 7.15
N ALA A 265 -24.13 11.39 7.26
CA ALA A 265 -24.38 10.70 8.52
C ALA A 265 -23.06 10.11 9.09
N ALA A 266 -22.25 9.48 8.25
CA ALA A 266 -20.92 8.97 8.64
C ALA A 266 -20.01 10.09 9.15
N LEU A 267 -19.95 11.23 8.45
CA LEU A 267 -19.16 12.39 8.87
C LEU A 267 -19.64 12.97 10.22
N VAL A 268 -20.95 13.10 10.40
CA VAL A 268 -21.52 13.58 11.67
C VAL A 268 -21.22 12.61 12.81
N SER A 269 -21.36 11.30 12.58
CA SER A 269 -21.02 10.28 13.57
C SER A 269 -19.54 10.33 13.96
N PHE A 270 -18.66 10.52 12.97
CA PHE A 270 -17.22 10.66 13.20
C PHE A 270 -16.89 11.92 14.01
N LEU A 271 -17.49 13.06 13.68
CA LEU A 271 -17.29 14.31 14.43
C LEU A 271 -17.82 14.21 15.86
N LEU A 272 -18.97 13.54 16.08
CA LEU A 272 -19.50 13.29 17.42
C LEU A 272 -18.64 12.33 18.25
N TYR A 273 -17.90 11.43 17.61
CA TYR A 273 -16.99 10.51 18.29
C TYR A 273 -15.70 11.22 18.75
N ILE A 274 -15.24 12.22 17.99
CA ILE A 274 -14.02 12.99 18.32
C ILE A 274 -14.28 14.07 19.38
N ALA A 275 -15.51 14.61 19.44
CA ALA A 275 -15.89 15.66 20.40
C ALA A 275 -16.12 15.12 21.80
#